data_0e0ee0d6ee7fba5a90d6c877d179c8aa
#
_entry.id   0e0ee0d6ee7fba5a90d6c877d179c8aa
#
_cell.length_a   1.000
_cell.length_b   1.000
_cell.length_c   1.000
_cell.angle_alpha   90.00
_cell.angle_beta   90.00
_cell.angle_gamma   90.00
#
_symmetry.space_group_name_H-M   'P 1'
#
loop_
_entity.id
_entity.type
_entity.pdbx_description
1 polymer ?
#
loop_
_entity_poly.entity_id
_entity_poly.type
_entity_poly.pdbx_seq_one_letter_code
_entity_poly.pdbx_strand_id
1 'polypeptide(L)'
;YTLSDNNTFRVAKNTLAVADVAITFTNAFYEDAACAKTHYALPFKVTSSSLDKVLEGQEYSIVAVKYISTYHGTYYIKGKVSELDASGGILNTESYGKADLSKNDTREVSTWAKDVLLRQGVGNNAIVANEKVKMTFQSDHKVKVETAEGGIEITDGSGTFDDSGENLEISLKYRYTKSGKKYEVEETLIRRQDPLKDLRYEEW
;
A
#
# COMPACT_ATOMS: atom_id res chain seq x y z
N TYR A 1 2.58 22.05 -0.32
CA TYR A 1 1.69 21.91 -1.48
C TYR A 1 1.48 23.22 -2.20
N THR A 2 1.05 23.15 -3.44
CA THR A 2 0.62 24.29 -4.25
C THR A 2 -0.76 24.02 -4.81
N LEU A 3 -1.53 25.10 -5.05
CA LEU A 3 -2.83 25.02 -5.73
C LEU A 3 -2.70 25.55 -7.14
N SER A 4 -3.46 25.00 -8.08
CA SER A 4 -3.64 25.60 -9.42
C SER A 4 -4.36 26.93 -9.35
N ASP A 5 -4.36 27.67 -10.47
CA ASP A 5 -5.15 28.90 -10.65
C ASP A 5 -4.95 30.00 -9.61
N ASN A 6 -3.74 30.10 -9.05
CA ASN A 6 -3.39 31.11 -8.04
C ASN A 6 -4.40 31.17 -6.87
N ASN A 7 -4.83 29.99 -6.38
CA ASN A 7 -5.81 29.85 -5.31
C ASN A 7 -7.20 30.44 -5.63
N THR A 8 -7.57 30.53 -6.91
CA THR A 8 -8.84 31.08 -7.33
C THR A 8 -9.73 30.02 -7.93
N PHE A 9 -10.92 29.83 -7.36
CA PHE A 9 -11.97 28.98 -7.94
C PHE A 9 -12.81 29.79 -8.92
N ARG A 10 -13.04 29.26 -10.10
CA ARG A 10 -13.89 29.88 -11.12
C ARG A 10 -15.11 28.99 -11.39
N VAL A 11 -16.28 29.52 -11.10
CA VAL A 11 -17.55 28.90 -11.46
C VAL A 11 -18.06 29.58 -12.73
N ALA A 12 -18.15 28.84 -13.82
CA ALA A 12 -18.66 29.39 -15.08
C ALA A 12 -20.16 29.67 -14.97
N LYS A 13 -20.63 30.68 -15.71
CA LYS A 13 -22.05 31.01 -15.78
C LYS A 13 -22.87 29.78 -16.27
N ASN A 14 -23.98 29.52 -15.59
CA ASN A 14 -24.87 28.39 -15.87
C ASN A 14 -24.25 26.99 -15.56
N THR A 15 -23.23 26.89 -14.73
CA THR A 15 -22.69 25.60 -14.22
C THR A 15 -23.03 25.44 -12.76
N LEU A 16 -23.29 24.18 -12.34
CA LEU A 16 -23.57 23.82 -10.94
C LEU A 16 -22.32 23.35 -10.19
N ALA A 17 -21.20 23.15 -10.90
CA ALA A 17 -19.96 22.63 -10.33
C ALA A 17 -18.81 23.58 -10.58
N VAL A 18 -17.87 23.60 -9.63
CA VAL A 18 -16.60 24.30 -9.73
C VAL A 18 -15.68 23.55 -10.69
N ALA A 19 -14.87 24.27 -11.46
CA ALA A 19 -13.75 23.69 -12.16
C ALA A 19 -12.75 23.07 -11.15
N ASP A 20 -12.09 22.01 -11.55
CA ASP A 20 -11.13 21.30 -10.71
C ASP A 20 -9.97 22.22 -10.30
N VAL A 21 -9.68 22.23 -9.01
CA VAL A 21 -8.46 22.86 -8.47
C VAL A 21 -7.50 21.75 -8.13
N ALA A 22 -6.37 21.70 -8.83
CA ALA A 22 -5.35 20.69 -8.57
C ALA A 22 -4.53 21.07 -7.33
N ILE A 23 -4.33 20.10 -6.46
CA ILE A 23 -3.44 20.17 -5.30
C ILE A 23 -2.18 19.37 -5.63
N THR A 24 -1.03 20.05 -5.72
CA THR A 24 0.25 19.39 -5.98
C THR A 24 1.05 19.32 -4.69
N PHE A 25 1.40 18.11 -4.26
CA PHE A 25 2.24 17.88 -3.09
C PHE A 25 3.72 17.96 -3.43
N THR A 26 4.53 18.45 -2.49
CA THR A 26 6.00 18.53 -2.61
C THR A 26 6.64 17.20 -2.18
N ASN A 27 7.90 16.99 -2.55
CA ASN A 27 8.66 15.82 -2.11
C ASN A 27 8.69 15.67 -0.58
N ALA A 28 8.74 16.77 0.16
CA ALA A 28 8.71 16.75 1.62
C ALA A 28 7.46 16.06 2.19
N PHE A 29 6.31 16.11 1.49
CA PHE A 29 5.12 15.34 1.90
C PHE A 29 5.36 13.83 1.75
N TYR A 30 5.93 13.40 0.63
CA TYR A 30 6.15 11.98 0.35
C TYR A 30 7.31 11.36 1.17
N GLU A 31 8.25 12.18 1.62
CA GLU A 31 9.37 11.77 2.46
C GLU A 31 8.98 11.61 3.93
N ASP A 32 7.88 12.21 4.34
CA ASP A 32 7.36 12.05 5.69
C ASP A 32 6.57 10.73 5.84
N ALA A 33 7.00 9.86 6.75
CA ALA A 33 6.32 8.60 7.05
C ALA A 33 4.85 8.77 7.49
N ALA A 34 4.48 9.96 7.97
CA ALA A 34 3.10 10.28 8.33
C ALA A 34 2.19 10.45 7.10
N CYS A 35 2.74 10.63 5.89
CA CYS A 35 1.94 10.76 4.67
C CYS A 35 1.08 9.52 4.37
N ALA A 36 1.56 8.33 4.76
CA ALA A 36 0.84 7.06 4.59
C ALA A 36 -0.22 6.80 5.68
N LYS A 37 -0.37 7.73 6.63
CA LYS A 37 -1.35 7.65 7.73
C LYS A 37 -2.42 8.73 7.55
N THR A 38 -3.57 8.56 8.20
CA THR A 38 -4.57 9.62 8.32
C THR A 38 -4.06 10.68 9.31
N HIS A 39 -3.15 11.53 8.84
CA HIS A 39 -2.44 12.50 9.67
C HIS A 39 -2.59 13.93 9.16
N TYR A 40 -2.64 14.12 7.85
CA TYR A 40 -2.68 15.45 7.24
C TYR A 40 -4.10 15.86 6.87
N ALA A 41 -4.44 17.10 7.20
CA ALA A 41 -5.65 17.74 6.73
C ALA A 41 -5.31 19.14 6.19
N LEU A 42 -5.94 19.52 5.09
CA LEU A 42 -5.80 20.81 4.44
C LEU A 42 -7.10 21.62 4.69
N PRO A 43 -7.10 22.60 5.58
CA PRO A 43 -8.21 23.52 5.73
C PRO A 43 -8.14 24.60 4.65
N PHE A 44 -9.26 24.80 3.96
CA PHE A 44 -9.46 25.86 2.98
C PHE A 44 -10.52 26.84 3.50
N LYS A 45 -10.30 28.12 3.24
CA LYS A 45 -11.27 29.17 3.55
C LYS A 45 -11.50 30.03 2.31
N VAL A 46 -12.76 30.26 1.95
CA VAL A 46 -13.14 31.27 0.98
C VAL A 46 -12.93 32.66 1.61
N THR A 47 -11.97 33.42 1.12
CA THR A 47 -11.61 34.75 1.67
C THR A 47 -12.33 35.88 0.97
N SER A 48 -12.74 35.69 -0.28
CA SER A 48 -13.51 36.65 -1.05
C SER A 48 -14.32 35.94 -2.14
N SER A 49 -15.37 36.57 -2.58
CA SER A 49 -16.24 36.09 -3.66
C SER A 49 -16.70 37.28 -4.52
N SER A 50 -16.90 37.06 -5.80
CA SER A 50 -17.56 38.01 -6.68
C SER A 50 -19.09 37.99 -6.53
N LEU A 51 -19.64 37.08 -5.75
CA LEU A 51 -21.05 37.03 -5.40
C LEU A 51 -21.33 37.96 -4.22
N ASP A 52 -22.57 38.42 -4.10
CA ASP A 52 -22.98 39.38 -3.09
C ASP A 52 -22.78 38.89 -1.65
N LYS A 53 -22.83 37.59 -1.43
CA LYS A 53 -22.71 36.98 -0.11
C LYS A 53 -22.16 35.55 -0.15
N VAL A 54 -21.26 35.25 0.78
CA VAL A 54 -20.89 33.87 1.17
C VAL A 54 -21.74 33.52 2.37
N LEU A 55 -22.34 32.32 2.39
CA LEU A 55 -23.13 31.84 3.52
C LEU A 55 -22.24 31.70 4.76
N GLU A 56 -22.66 32.28 5.86
CA GLU A 56 -21.94 32.21 7.12
C GLU A 56 -21.85 30.76 7.61
N GLY A 57 -20.66 30.35 8.02
CA GLY A 57 -20.36 28.99 8.44
C GLY A 57 -20.13 27.99 7.29
N GLN A 58 -20.27 28.38 6.02
CA GLN A 58 -20.04 27.55 4.84
C GLN A 58 -18.77 27.97 4.07
N GLU A 59 -17.99 28.88 4.60
CA GLU A 59 -16.76 29.37 3.99
C GLU A 59 -15.55 28.45 4.17
N TYR A 60 -15.67 27.38 4.93
CA TYR A 60 -14.58 26.46 5.21
C TYR A 60 -14.80 25.09 4.58
N SER A 61 -13.72 24.49 4.11
CA SER A 61 -13.64 23.09 3.71
C SER A 61 -12.38 22.46 4.28
N ILE A 62 -12.46 21.21 4.73
CA ILE A 62 -11.31 20.45 5.21
C ILE A 62 -11.18 19.20 4.35
N VAL A 63 -9.99 19.01 3.76
CA VAL A 63 -9.66 17.84 2.93
C VAL A 63 -8.61 17.04 3.68
N ALA A 64 -8.96 15.83 4.13
CA ALA A 64 -7.99 14.88 4.65
C ALA A 64 -7.22 14.24 3.48
N VAL A 65 -5.90 14.13 3.62
CA VAL A 65 -5.04 13.57 2.59
C VAL A 65 -4.17 12.45 3.15
N LYS A 66 -4.06 11.38 2.35
CA LYS A 66 -3.25 10.22 2.66
C LYS A 66 -2.59 9.71 1.38
N TYR A 67 -1.32 9.38 1.46
CA TYR A 67 -0.63 8.70 0.37
C TYR A 67 -0.93 7.20 0.39
N ILE A 68 -1.35 6.67 -0.74
CA ILE A 68 -1.52 5.23 -0.96
C ILE A 68 -0.66 4.86 -2.16
N SER A 69 0.24 3.88 -1.99
CA SER A 69 1.07 3.36 -3.07
C SER A 69 0.21 2.65 -4.11
N THR A 70 0.63 2.71 -5.38
CA THR A 70 0.02 1.94 -6.48
C THR A 70 0.11 0.43 -6.27
N TYR A 71 1.00 -0.03 -5.40
CA TYR A 71 1.16 -1.45 -5.03
C TYR A 71 0.34 -1.86 -3.81
N HIS A 72 -0.38 -0.94 -3.17
CA HIS A 72 -1.31 -1.25 -2.09
C HIS A 72 -2.47 -2.09 -2.59
N GLY A 73 -2.96 -3.04 -1.78
CA GLY A 73 -4.15 -3.81 -2.13
C GLY A 73 -4.20 -5.19 -1.50
N THR A 74 -5.20 -5.96 -1.94
CA THR A 74 -5.38 -7.35 -1.55
C THR A 74 -4.81 -8.27 -2.63
N TYR A 75 -4.03 -9.27 -2.22
CA TYR A 75 -3.34 -10.19 -3.10
C TYR A 75 -3.70 -11.62 -2.79
N TYR A 76 -3.93 -12.44 -3.82
CA TYR A 76 -3.90 -13.88 -3.69
C TYR A 76 -2.48 -14.35 -3.45
N ILE A 77 -2.29 -15.38 -2.61
CA ILE A 77 -1.00 -15.97 -2.35
C ILE A 77 -0.89 -17.38 -2.93
N LYS A 78 0.26 -17.67 -3.51
CA LYS A 78 0.66 -19.03 -3.91
C LYS A 78 2.15 -19.20 -3.70
N GLY A 79 2.60 -20.41 -3.35
CA GLY A 79 4.01 -20.65 -3.14
C GLY A 79 4.30 -21.92 -2.33
N LYS A 80 5.44 -21.89 -1.66
CA LYS A 80 5.87 -22.98 -0.77
C LYS A 80 6.59 -22.45 0.46
N VAL A 81 6.47 -23.18 1.56
CA VAL A 81 7.22 -22.98 2.80
C VAL A 81 8.03 -24.24 3.05
N SER A 82 9.33 -24.10 3.22
CA SER A 82 10.25 -25.20 3.55
C SER A 82 10.77 -25.05 4.97
N GLU A 83 10.62 -26.08 5.82
CA GLU A 83 11.30 -26.14 7.11
C GLU A 83 12.77 -26.53 6.88
N LEU A 84 13.69 -25.82 7.53
CA LEU A 84 15.11 -26.02 7.35
C LEU A 84 15.75 -26.63 8.62
N ASP A 85 16.76 -27.46 8.43
CA ASP A 85 17.63 -27.95 9.52
C ASP A 85 18.64 -26.85 9.95
N ALA A 86 19.48 -27.17 10.92
CA ALA A 86 20.50 -26.27 11.45
C ALA A 86 21.54 -25.87 10.40
N SER A 87 21.80 -26.73 9.39
CA SER A 87 22.75 -26.50 8.30
C SER A 87 22.13 -25.80 7.10
N GLY A 88 20.81 -25.56 7.10
CA GLY A 88 20.05 -24.96 5.99
C GLY A 88 19.53 -25.98 4.99
N GLY A 89 19.64 -27.28 5.25
CA GLY A 89 19.03 -28.34 4.46
C GLY A 89 17.50 -28.37 4.63
N ILE A 90 16.79 -28.73 3.56
CA ILE A 90 15.33 -28.80 3.59
C ILE A 90 14.89 -30.10 4.27
N LEU A 91 14.12 -29.99 5.36
CA LEU A 91 13.50 -31.11 6.08
C LEU A 91 12.13 -31.46 5.52
N ASN A 92 11.31 -30.48 5.23
CA ASN A 92 9.97 -30.64 4.69
C ASN A 92 9.57 -29.42 3.86
N THR A 93 8.71 -29.61 2.88
CA THR A 93 8.16 -28.51 2.07
C THR A 93 6.66 -28.67 1.95
N GLU A 94 5.93 -27.60 2.25
CA GLU A 94 4.49 -27.47 2.06
C GLU A 94 4.23 -26.45 0.95
N SER A 95 3.48 -26.85 -0.08
CA SER A 95 3.03 -25.96 -1.15
C SER A 95 1.62 -25.47 -0.88
N TYR A 96 1.35 -24.21 -1.22
CA TYR A 96 0.04 -23.60 -1.06
C TYR A 96 -0.36 -22.80 -2.30
N GLY A 97 -1.67 -22.58 -2.41
CA GLY A 97 -2.29 -21.97 -3.58
C GLY A 97 -2.69 -23.00 -4.64
N LYS A 98 -3.63 -22.62 -5.47
CA LYS A 98 -4.26 -23.42 -6.54
C LYS A 98 -4.16 -22.68 -7.86
N ALA A 99 -4.34 -23.38 -8.98
CA ALA A 99 -4.42 -22.80 -10.30
C ALA A 99 -5.59 -21.82 -10.44
N ASP A 100 -6.74 -22.16 -9.84
CA ASP A 100 -7.88 -21.27 -9.72
C ASP A 100 -7.63 -20.28 -8.57
N LEU A 101 -7.26 -19.03 -8.90
CA LEU A 101 -6.90 -18.01 -7.95
C LEU A 101 -8.02 -17.68 -6.96
N SER A 102 -9.29 -17.81 -7.37
CA SER A 102 -10.44 -17.51 -6.49
C SER A 102 -10.51 -18.41 -5.25
N LYS A 103 -9.79 -19.54 -5.27
CA LYS A 103 -9.69 -20.50 -4.18
C LYS A 103 -8.45 -20.35 -3.30
N ASN A 104 -7.66 -19.33 -3.56
CA ASN A 104 -6.43 -19.03 -2.81
C ASN A 104 -6.74 -18.11 -1.64
N ASP A 105 -5.97 -18.28 -0.57
CA ASP A 105 -5.94 -17.30 0.51
C ASP A 105 -5.47 -15.96 0.01
N THR A 106 -5.89 -14.91 0.70
CA THR A 106 -5.49 -13.55 0.40
C THR A 106 -4.67 -12.94 1.54
N ARG A 107 -3.84 -11.97 1.18
CA ARG A 107 -3.09 -11.13 2.13
C ARG A 107 -3.22 -9.67 1.72
N GLU A 108 -3.33 -8.82 2.71
CA GLU A 108 -3.23 -7.39 2.53
C GLU A 108 -1.77 -6.98 2.38
N VAL A 109 -1.52 -6.10 1.41
CA VAL A 109 -0.27 -5.38 1.23
C VAL A 109 -0.58 -3.91 1.43
N SER A 110 -0.21 -3.36 2.57
CA SER A 110 -0.59 -2.00 2.99
C SER A 110 0.59 -1.02 2.89
N THR A 111 0.32 0.19 2.46
CA THR A 111 1.30 1.27 2.39
C THR A 111 1.79 1.64 3.79
N TRP A 112 3.11 1.65 4.00
CA TRP A 112 3.77 2.08 5.23
C TRP A 112 4.45 3.44 5.07
N ALA A 113 5.10 3.66 3.93
CA ALA A 113 5.74 4.90 3.52
C ALA A 113 5.84 4.92 1.99
N LYS A 114 6.44 5.97 1.41
CA LYS A 114 6.74 6.00 -0.02
C LYS A 114 7.60 4.78 -0.38
N ASP A 115 7.16 4.02 -1.39
CA ASP A 115 7.83 2.82 -1.90
C ASP A 115 8.03 1.68 -0.87
N VAL A 116 7.46 1.82 0.36
CA VAL A 116 7.53 0.83 1.42
C VAL A 116 6.15 0.32 1.78
N LEU A 117 5.97 -0.99 1.68
CA LEU A 117 4.72 -1.65 2.01
C LEU A 117 4.94 -2.78 3.03
N LEU A 118 3.88 -3.13 3.74
CA LEU A 118 3.84 -4.24 4.68
C LEU A 118 2.90 -5.32 4.15
N ARG A 119 3.43 -6.52 3.93
CA ARG A 119 2.64 -7.72 3.64
C ARG A 119 2.22 -8.34 4.96
N GLN A 120 0.95 -8.61 5.12
CA GLN A 120 0.35 -9.21 6.31
C GLN A 120 0.67 -10.70 6.42
N GLY A 121 1.20 -11.13 7.57
CA GLY A 121 1.59 -12.51 7.85
C GLY A 121 2.92 -12.93 7.20
N VAL A 122 3.29 -14.21 7.28
CA VAL A 122 4.46 -14.84 6.64
C VAL A 122 4.03 -16.17 6.01
N GLY A 123 4.44 -16.42 4.77
CA GLY A 123 4.04 -17.60 4.00
C GLY A 123 2.52 -17.81 4.02
N ASN A 124 2.09 -19.08 4.21
CA ASN A 124 0.69 -19.47 4.34
C ASN A 124 0.19 -19.53 5.81
N ASN A 125 0.99 -19.10 6.78
CA ASN A 125 0.59 -19.13 8.18
C ASN A 125 -0.68 -18.33 8.46
N ALA A 126 -1.40 -18.70 9.50
CA ALA A 126 -2.49 -17.88 10.03
C ALA A 126 -2.00 -16.46 10.33
N ILE A 127 -2.84 -15.48 10.04
CA ILE A 127 -2.49 -14.07 10.22
C ILE A 127 -2.33 -13.75 11.71
N VAL A 128 -1.14 -13.28 12.08
CA VAL A 128 -0.83 -12.77 13.41
C VAL A 128 -0.43 -11.30 13.26
N ALA A 129 -0.95 -10.44 14.11
CA ALA A 129 -0.88 -8.99 13.96
C ALA A 129 0.53 -8.43 13.79
N ASN A 130 1.53 -9.01 14.46
CA ASN A 130 2.92 -8.60 14.41
C ASN A 130 3.78 -9.42 13.41
N GLU A 131 3.23 -10.44 12.77
CA GLU A 131 3.91 -11.19 11.71
C GLU A 131 3.71 -10.47 10.38
N LYS A 132 4.59 -9.54 10.05
CA LYS A 132 4.54 -8.76 8.81
C LYS A 132 5.89 -8.80 8.11
N VAL A 133 5.85 -8.75 6.78
CA VAL A 133 7.02 -8.66 5.93
C VAL A 133 7.09 -7.24 5.36
N LYS A 134 8.20 -6.56 5.60
CA LYS A 134 8.46 -5.23 5.02
C LYS A 134 9.02 -5.40 3.62
N MET A 135 8.42 -4.75 2.66
CA MET A 135 8.82 -4.73 1.25
C MET A 135 9.15 -3.31 0.83
N THR A 136 10.34 -3.10 0.28
CA THR A 136 10.74 -1.82 -0.33
C THR A 136 10.88 -2.02 -1.83
N PHE A 137 10.05 -1.33 -2.59
CA PHE A 137 10.02 -1.39 -4.05
C PHE A 137 11.08 -0.47 -4.64
N GLN A 138 11.79 -0.96 -5.65
CA GLN A 138 12.91 -0.27 -6.31
C GLN A 138 12.59 -0.05 -7.79
N SER A 139 13.21 0.94 -8.40
CA SER A 139 12.95 1.32 -9.80
C SER A 139 13.39 0.27 -10.84
N ASP A 140 14.19 -0.72 -10.44
CA ASP A 140 14.67 -1.82 -11.29
C ASP A 140 13.82 -3.09 -11.16
N HIS A 141 12.55 -2.95 -10.80
CA HIS A 141 11.59 -4.04 -10.57
C HIS A 141 12.02 -5.03 -9.45
N LYS A 142 12.94 -4.62 -8.58
CA LYS A 142 13.32 -5.42 -7.42
C LYS A 142 12.52 -5.00 -6.19
N VAL A 143 12.39 -5.97 -5.28
CA VAL A 143 11.78 -5.78 -3.97
C VAL A 143 12.79 -6.22 -2.90
N LYS A 144 13.21 -5.29 -2.06
CA LYS A 144 13.97 -5.62 -0.86
C LYS A 144 12.98 -6.09 0.19
N VAL A 145 13.27 -7.24 0.80
CA VAL A 145 12.40 -7.88 1.79
C VAL A 145 13.10 -7.92 3.13
N GLU A 146 12.48 -7.35 4.16
CA GLU A 146 13.12 -7.12 5.46
C GLU A 146 12.13 -7.34 6.62
N THR A 147 12.67 -7.40 7.84
CA THR A 147 11.90 -7.37 9.08
C THR A 147 11.08 -6.08 9.18
N ALA A 148 9.78 -6.19 9.43
CA ALA A 148 8.96 -5.05 9.79
C ALA A 148 9.23 -4.64 11.25
N GLU A 149 9.00 -3.37 11.58
CA GLU A 149 9.16 -2.87 12.95
C GLU A 149 8.29 -3.67 13.93
N GLY A 150 8.93 -4.22 14.96
CA GLY A 150 8.27 -5.09 15.96
C GLY A 150 7.75 -6.43 15.40
N GLY A 151 8.14 -6.78 14.17
CA GLY A 151 7.72 -7.98 13.48
C GLY A 151 8.63 -9.19 13.68
N ILE A 152 8.29 -10.28 13.01
CA ILE A 152 9.11 -11.49 12.95
C ILE A 152 10.41 -11.21 12.19
N GLU A 153 11.54 -11.77 12.66
CA GLU A 153 12.83 -11.60 12.01
C GLU A 153 12.83 -12.26 10.61
N ILE A 154 13.14 -11.45 9.60
CA ILE A 154 13.29 -11.86 8.21
C ILE A 154 14.76 -11.78 7.82
N THR A 155 15.28 -12.83 7.24
CA THR A 155 16.64 -12.92 6.70
C THR A 155 16.63 -13.38 5.25
N ASP A 156 17.74 -13.13 4.51
CA ASP A 156 17.93 -13.54 3.12
C ASP A 156 16.76 -13.13 2.21
N GLY A 157 16.19 -11.94 2.49
CA GLY A 157 14.98 -11.46 1.84
C GLY A 157 15.26 -10.75 0.52
N SER A 158 14.60 -11.20 -0.56
CA SER A 158 14.64 -10.59 -1.89
C SER A 158 13.34 -10.84 -2.63
N GLY A 159 13.10 -10.07 -3.68
CA GLY A 159 11.94 -10.25 -4.54
C GLY A 159 12.04 -9.43 -5.82
N THR A 160 11.05 -9.63 -6.66
CA THR A 160 10.82 -8.86 -7.89
C THR A 160 9.34 -8.58 -8.05
N PHE A 161 8.98 -7.58 -8.84
CA PHE A 161 7.59 -7.37 -9.22
C PHE A 161 7.48 -7.17 -10.73
N ASP A 162 6.31 -7.52 -11.26
CA ASP A 162 5.92 -7.33 -12.65
C ASP A 162 4.56 -6.65 -12.69
N ASP A 163 4.52 -5.44 -13.23
CA ASP A 163 3.33 -4.60 -13.42
C ASP A 163 2.97 -4.42 -14.90
N SER A 164 3.63 -5.17 -15.80
CA SER A 164 3.40 -5.12 -17.25
C SER A 164 2.17 -5.93 -17.70
N GLY A 165 1.72 -6.87 -16.86
CA GLY A 165 0.58 -7.74 -17.13
C GLY A 165 -0.78 -7.14 -16.73
N GLU A 166 -1.84 -7.93 -16.87
CA GLU A 166 -3.19 -7.56 -16.43
C GLU A 166 -3.26 -7.36 -14.91
N ASN A 167 -2.56 -8.20 -14.17
CA ASN A 167 -2.46 -8.14 -12.71
C ASN A 167 -1.02 -7.92 -12.29
N LEU A 168 -0.82 -7.07 -11.32
CA LEU A 168 0.47 -6.93 -10.66
C LEU A 168 0.84 -8.25 -9.95
N GLU A 169 2.03 -8.74 -10.21
CA GLU A 169 2.60 -9.91 -9.55
C GLU A 169 3.86 -9.52 -8.76
N ILE A 170 3.99 -10.02 -7.53
CA ILE A 170 5.15 -9.80 -6.68
C ILE A 170 5.70 -11.16 -6.27
N SER A 171 6.91 -11.49 -6.68
CA SER A 171 7.61 -12.72 -6.30
C SER A 171 8.56 -12.43 -5.16
N LEU A 172 8.44 -13.19 -4.07
CA LEU A 172 9.23 -13.00 -2.86
C LEU A 172 9.96 -14.30 -2.48
N LYS A 173 11.19 -14.15 -2.01
CA LYS A 173 11.95 -15.18 -1.33
C LYS A 173 12.53 -14.62 -0.05
N TYR A 174 12.33 -15.32 1.08
CA TYR A 174 12.87 -14.88 2.38
C TYR A 174 12.90 -16.05 3.36
N ARG A 175 13.67 -15.87 4.45
CA ARG A 175 13.70 -16.80 5.58
C ARG A 175 13.18 -16.12 6.83
N TYR A 176 12.60 -16.93 7.71
CA TYR A 176 12.18 -16.47 9.03
C TYR A 176 12.38 -17.57 10.07
N THR A 177 12.42 -17.16 11.35
CA THR A 177 12.48 -18.08 12.48
C THR A 177 11.20 -17.96 13.31
N LYS A 178 10.55 -19.09 13.58
CA LYS A 178 9.34 -19.17 14.41
C LYS A 178 9.42 -20.38 15.33
N SER A 179 9.22 -20.17 16.64
CA SER A 179 9.26 -21.24 17.64
C SER A 179 10.54 -22.08 17.59
N GLY A 180 11.69 -21.42 17.36
CA GLY A 180 13.01 -22.08 17.29
C GLY A 180 13.29 -22.85 15.99
N LYS A 181 12.37 -22.87 15.04
CA LYS A 181 12.53 -23.49 13.73
C LYS A 181 12.77 -22.45 12.65
N LYS A 182 13.58 -22.79 11.66
CA LYS A 182 13.88 -21.94 10.49
C LYS A 182 13.03 -22.37 9.32
N TYR A 183 12.55 -21.37 8.57
CA TYR A 183 11.74 -21.58 7.39
C TYR A 183 12.25 -20.74 6.23
N GLU A 184 12.14 -21.28 5.00
CA GLU A 184 12.32 -20.56 3.75
C GLU A 184 10.98 -20.49 3.03
N VAL A 185 10.63 -19.29 2.56
CA VAL A 185 9.42 -19.03 1.78
C VAL A 185 9.82 -18.64 0.37
N GLU A 186 9.16 -19.23 -0.62
CA GLU A 186 9.13 -18.76 -1.99
C GLU A 186 7.66 -18.59 -2.37
N GLU A 187 7.24 -17.33 -2.58
CA GLU A 187 5.83 -17.04 -2.85
C GLU A 187 5.64 -16.02 -3.96
N THR A 188 4.48 -16.10 -4.60
CA THR A 188 3.99 -15.09 -5.54
C THR A 188 2.70 -14.51 -4.98
N LEU A 189 2.65 -13.19 -4.88
CA LEU A 189 1.47 -12.40 -4.58
C LEU A 189 0.89 -11.93 -5.91
N ILE A 190 -0.38 -12.22 -6.19
CA ILE A 190 -1.09 -11.80 -7.41
C ILE A 190 -2.19 -10.85 -7.00
N ARG A 191 -2.17 -9.62 -7.50
CA ARG A 191 -3.15 -8.61 -7.09
C ARG A 191 -4.56 -9.04 -7.43
N ARG A 192 -5.42 -9.11 -6.42
CA ARG A 192 -6.84 -9.38 -6.55
C ARG A 192 -7.63 -8.12 -6.80
N GLN A 193 -7.25 -7.02 -6.16
CA GLN A 193 -8.01 -5.79 -6.13
C GLN A 193 -7.07 -4.60 -6.23
N ASP A 194 -7.35 -3.72 -7.17
CA ASP A 194 -6.64 -2.46 -7.36
C ASP A 194 -7.46 -1.34 -6.68
N PRO A 195 -6.98 -0.77 -5.56
CA PRO A 195 -7.73 0.24 -4.84
C PRO A 195 -7.98 1.52 -5.66
N LEU A 196 -7.16 1.78 -6.69
CA LEU A 196 -7.35 2.95 -7.56
C LEU A 196 -8.45 2.74 -8.62
N LYS A 197 -8.69 1.48 -9.02
CA LYS A 197 -9.72 1.11 -10.01
C LYS A 197 -11.01 0.63 -9.35
N ASP A 198 -10.86 -0.06 -8.23
CA ASP A 198 -11.94 -0.71 -7.50
C ASP A 198 -12.38 0.12 -6.28
N LEU A 199 -12.26 1.44 -6.37
CA LEU A 199 -12.68 2.36 -5.30
C LEU A 199 -14.11 2.05 -4.90
N ARG A 200 -14.25 1.21 -3.89
CA ARG A 200 -15.44 1.17 -3.06
C ARG A 200 -15.20 2.17 -1.94
N TYR A 201 -16.23 2.93 -1.61
CA TYR A 201 -16.21 3.79 -0.45
C TYR A 201 -15.74 2.95 0.75
N GLU A 202 -14.51 3.18 1.21
CA GLU A 202 -14.12 2.69 2.52
C GLU A 202 -14.82 3.58 3.54
N GLU A 203 -15.67 2.99 4.36
CA GLU A 203 -16.16 3.68 5.56
C GLU A 203 -14.95 3.89 6.48
N TRP A 204 -14.74 5.15 6.81
CA TRP A 204 -13.62 5.64 7.66
C TRP A 204 -13.94 5.46 9.14
#